data_5469b465d227535c888661ad195c9c08
#
_entry.id   5469b465d227535c888661ad195c9c08
#
_cell.length_a   1.000
_cell.length_b   1.000
_cell.length_c   1.000
_cell.angle_alpha   90.00
_cell.angle_beta   90.00
_cell.angle_gamma   90.00
#
_symmetry.space_group_name_H-M   'P 1'
#
loop_
_entity.id
_entity.type
_entity.pdbx_description
1 polymer ?
#
loop_
_entity_poly.entity_id
_entity_poly.type
_entity_poly.pdbx_seq_one_letter_code
_entity_poly.pdbx_strand_id
1 'polypeptide(L)'
;EGRDVTSMVKALIYKDATTRILRVVCLLAMCWVSLVYTVALMPISLDASGTNPLTVESSTTLASQALVIIAAALAIIEINSGETAIAALLVGSRRRMAFSLMTAKVVSIVVVGLMLTMVNAIGNFIAYGHGVSGRLMIRYMMLVVMNGVAVLSLSLLAGNVLLGLSIYFLVPILLKPFIVYLVQAVSDLFYSSAIRSLADGALPLQNSLVSLVWLLVFLLAGYLSIVVRILEW
;
A
#
# COMPACT_ATOMS: atom_id res chain seq x y z
N GLU A 1 18.91 17.64 -24.21
CA GLU A 1 17.66 18.28 -23.79
C GLU A 1 16.82 17.27 -23.05
N GLY A 2 16.92 17.30 -21.71
CA GLY A 2 16.28 16.31 -20.87
C GLY A 2 14.76 16.51 -20.85
N ARG A 3 14.02 15.53 -21.29
CA ARG A 3 12.59 15.46 -21.00
C ARG A 3 12.42 15.63 -19.50
N ASP A 4 11.60 16.58 -19.12
CA ASP A 4 11.34 16.93 -17.73
C ASP A 4 10.82 15.66 -16.99
N VAL A 5 11.42 15.36 -15.83
CA VAL A 5 11.02 14.21 -14.98
C VAL A 5 9.51 14.24 -14.72
N THR A 6 8.94 15.43 -14.57
CA THR A 6 7.51 15.63 -14.38
C THR A 6 6.67 15.10 -15.54
N SER A 7 7.09 15.32 -16.77
CA SER A 7 6.38 14.82 -17.96
C SER A 7 6.44 13.30 -18.05
N MET A 8 7.56 12.71 -17.66
CA MET A 8 7.72 11.24 -17.61
C MET A 8 6.82 10.62 -16.55
N VAL A 9 6.80 11.19 -15.34
CA VAL A 9 5.93 10.73 -14.25
C VAL A 9 4.46 10.79 -14.67
N LYS A 10 4.01 11.88 -15.30
CA LYS A 10 2.64 12.00 -15.83
C LYS A 10 2.31 10.92 -16.85
N ALA A 11 3.22 10.66 -17.80
CA ALA A 11 3.02 9.62 -18.82
C ALA A 11 2.92 8.22 -18.21
N LEU A 12 3.74 7.91 -17.19
CA LEU A 12 3.72 6.64 -16.47
C LEU A 12 2.43 6.46 -15.65
N ILE A 13 1.97 7.50 -14.96
CA ILE A 13 0.69 7.48 -14.24
C ILE A 13 -0.47 7.27 -15.22
N TYR A 14 -0.46 7.95 -16.37
CA TYR A 14 -1.47 7.77 -17.41
C TYR A 14 -1.46 6.34 -17.96
N LYS A 15 -0.27 5.77 -18.21
CA LYS A 15 -0.11 4.37 -18.63
C LYS A 15 -0.74 3.42 -17.58
N ASP A 16 -0.43 3.60 -16.30
CA ASP A 16 -0.98 2.78 -15.23
C ASP A 16 -2.52 2.89 -15.19
N ALA A 17 -3.06 4.11 -15.22
CA ALA A 17 -4.49 4.36 -15.18
C ALA A 17 -5.25 3.79 -16.40
N THR A 18 -4.59 3.70 -17.56
CA THR A 18 -5.18 3.14 -18.79
C THR A 18 -5.03 1.62 -18.88
N THR A 19 -4.17 1.01 -18.05
CA THR A 19 -3.94 -0.43 -18.08
C THR A 19 -5.20 -1.18 -17.62
N ARG A 20 -5.65 -2.12 -18.46
CA ARG A 20 -6.89 -2.89 -18.23
C ARG A 20 -6.87 -3.64 -16.91
N ILE A 21 -5.73 -4.26 -16.57
CA ILE A 21 -5.55 -5.01 -15.31
C ILE A 21 -5.79 -4.11 -14.11
N LEU A 22 -5.17 -2.93 -14.06
CA LEU A 22 -5.32 -2.02 -12.93
C LEU A 22 -6.76 -1.55 -12.77
N ARG A 23 -7.44 -1.20 -13.88
CA ARG A 23 -8.86 -0.79 -13.84
C ARG A 23 -9.76 -1.88 -13.29
N VAL A 24 -9.56 -3.14 -13.72
CA VAL A 24 -10.33 -4.27 -13.23
C VAL A 24 -10.09 -4.49 -11.75
N VAL A 25 -8.82 -4.47 -11.31
CA VAL A 25 -8.46 -4.67 -9.90
C VAL A 25 -9.00 -3.53 -9.03
N CYS A 26 -8.95 -2.28 -9.47
CA CYS A 26 -9.55 -1.15 -8.76
C CYS A 26 -11.06 -1.28 -8.64
N LEU A 27 -11.75 -1.69 -9.71
CA LEU A 27 -13.19 -1.94 -9.65
C LEU A 27 -13.55 -3.07 -8.68
N LEU A 28 -12.81 -4.18 -8.70
CA LEU A 28 -13.00 -5.27 -7.75
C LEU A 28 -12.75 -4.84 -6.30
N ALA A 29 -11.72 -4.03 -6.06
CA ALA A 29 -11.44 -3.49 -4.73
C ALA A 29 -12.55 -2.55 -4.24
N MET A 30 -13.07 -1.68 -5.11
CA MET A 30 -14.22 -0.82 -4.80
C MET A 30 -15.48 -1.64 -4.51
N CYS A 31 -15.77 -2.66 -5.32
CA CYS A 31 -16.89 -3.58 -5.09
C CYS A 31 -16.73 -4.31 -3.75
N TRP A 32 -15.52 -4.77 -3.43
CA TRP A 32 -15.24 -5.44 -2.16
C TRP A 32 -15.51 -4.54 -0.95
N VAL A 33 -14.99 -3.32 -0.95
CA VAL A 33 -15.22 -2.35 0.13
C VAL A 33 -16.72 -2.02 0.24
N SER A 34 -17.41 -1.81 -0.88
CA SER A 34 -18.86 -1.53 -0.88
C SER A 34 -19.67 -2.70 -0.34
N LEU A 35 -19.31 -3.94 -0.70
CA LEU A 35 -19.99 -5.15 -0.21
C LEU A 35 -19.84 -5.29 1.30
N VAL A 36 -18.67 -5.00 1.85
CA VAL A 36 -18.44 -5.04 3.31
C VAL A 36 -19.37 -4.08 4.04
N TYR A 37 -19.54 -2.84 3.54
CA TYR A 37 -20.47 -1.89 4.15
C TYR A 37 -21.93 -2.29 3.96
N THR A 38 -22.29 -2.90 2.83
CA THR A 38 -23.65 -3.43 2.61
C THR A 38 -23.97 -4.52 3.63
N VAL A 39 -23.02 -5.43 3.88
CA VAL A 39 -23.18 -6.48 4.90
C VAL A 39 -23.27 -5.88 6.31
N ALA A 40 -22.49 -4.84 6.60
CA ALA A 40 -22.53 -4.13 7.88
C ALA A 40 -23.89 -3.45 8.15
N LEU A 41 -24.59 -3.04 7.10
CA LEU A 41 -25.92 -2.43 7.20
C LEU A 41 -27.04 -3.47 7.32
N MET A 42 -26.77 -4.75 7.07
CA MET A 42 -27.77 -5.81 7.22
C MET A 42 -28.07 -6.09 8.70
N PRO A 43 -29.34 -6.25 9.09
CA PRO A 43 -29.72 -6.54 10.49
C PRO A 43 -29.19 -7.87 11.02
N ILE A 44 -28.67 -8.75 10.14
CA ILE A 44 -28.08 -10.05 10.47
C ILE A 44 -26.68 -9.89 11.15
N SER A 45 -26.06 -8.72 11.04
CA SER A 45 -24.74 -8.44 11.59
C SER A 45 -24.72 -7.98 13.05
N LEU A 46 -25.88 -7.97 13.72
CA LEU A 46 -25.94 -7.65 15.15
C LEU A 46 -25.59 -8.90 15.95
N ASP A 47 -24.44 -8.85 16.62
CA ASP A 47 -24.11 -9.81 17.66
C ASP A 47 -25.19 -9.83 18.73
N ALA A 48 -25.30 -10.94 19.46
CA ALA A 48 -26.25 -11.09 20.59
C ALA A 48 -26.10 -9.96 21.64
N SER A 49 -24.96 -9.24 21.62
CA SER A 49 -24.69 -8.04 22.44
C SER A 49 -25.27 -6.73 21.85
N GLY A 50 -25.87 -6.76 20.65
CA GLY A 50 -26.38 -5.56 19.96
C GLY A 50 -25.28 -4.63 19.44
N THR A 51 -24.01 -5.06 19.48
CA THR A 51 -22.88 -4.30 18.97
C THR A 51 -22.59 -4.69 17.52
N ASN A 52 -22.39 -3.70 16.68
CA ASN A 52 -22.06 -3.93 15.28
C ASN A 52 -20.61 -4.46 15.20
N PRO A 53 -20.37 -5.68 14.64
CA PRO A 53 -19.04 -6.30 14.60
C PRO A 53 -18.04 -5.54 13.74
N LEU A 54 -18.50 -4.66 12.85
CA LEU A 54 -17.65 -3.83 12.01
C LEU A 54 -17.35 -2.51 12.71
N THR A 55 -16.20 -2.47 13.37
CA THR A 55 -15.64 -1.23 13.88
C THR A 55 -14.95 -0.44 12.77
N VAL A 56 -14.72 0.87 12.99
CA VAL A 56 -13.93 1.72 12.08
C VAL A 56 -12.55 1.09 11.79
N GLU A 57 -11.99 0.38 12.75
CA GLU A 57 -10.70 -0.31 12.65
C GLU A 57 -10.76 -1.50 11.68
N SER A 58 -11.80 -2.33 11.76
CA SER A 58 -11.97 -3.48 10.85
C SER A 58 -12.19 -3.04 9.41
N SER A 59 -12.98 -1.98 9.19
CA SER A 59 -13.21 -1.42 7.85
C SER A 59 -11.93 -0.82 7.24
N THR A 60 -11.07 -0.23 8.06
CA THR A 60 -9.76 0.29 7.63
C THR A 60 -8.81 -0.82 7.26
N THR A 61 -8.83 -1.93 8.01
CA THR A 61 -8.04 -3.12 7.69
C THR A 61 -8.43 -3.67 6.32
N LEU A 62 -9.71 -3.71 6.00
CA LEU A 62 -10.21 -4.14 4.69
C LEU A 62 -9.79 -3.21 3.55
N ALA A 63 -9.83 -1.89 3.75
CA ALA A 63 -9.33 -0.93 2.78
C ALA A 63 -7.82 -1.09 2.55
N SER A 64 -7.06 -1.38 3.60
CA SER A 64 -5.63 -1.68 3.53
C SER A 64 -5.36 -2.95 2.70
N GLN A 65 -6.13 -4.02 2.89
CA GLN A 65 -6.01 -5.24 2.09
C GLN A 65 -6.33 -5.00 0.61
N ALA A 66 -7.34 -4.20 0.31
CA ALA A 66 -7.66 -3.82 -1.06
C ALA A 66 -6.48 -3.09 -1.74
N LEU A 67 -5.82 -2.17 -1.03
CA LEU A 67 -4.65 -1.47 -1.58
C LEU A 67 -3.44 -2.40 -1.75
N VAL A 68 -3.26 -3.40 -0.89
CA VAL A 68 -2.23 -4.45 -1.05
C VAL A 68 -2.40 -5.17 -2.39
N ILE A 69 -3.64 -5.55 -2.75
CA ILE A 69 -3.95 -6.20 -4.02
C ILE A 69 -3.65 -5.27 -5.21
N ILE A 70 -4.01 -4.00 -5.10
CA ILE A 70 -3.74 -2.99 -6.15
C ILE A 70 -2.23 -2.76 -6.31
N ALA A 71 -1.49 -2.68 -5.20
CA ALA A 71 -0.03 -2.56 -5.23
C ALA A 71 0.64 -3.78 -5.86
N ALA A 72 0.13 -4.97 -5.59
CA ALA A 72 0.56 -6.21 -6.24
C ALA A 72 0.30 -6.16 -7.77
N ALA A 73 -0.86 -5.68 -8.20
CA ALA A 73 -1.18 -5.50 -9.61
C ALA A 73 -0.24 -4.48 -10.30
N LEU A 74 0.09 -3.38 -9.63
CA LEU A 74 1.07 -2.41 -10.12
C LEU A 74 2.47 -3.03 -10.28
N ALA A 75 2.86 -3.91 -9.35
CA ALA A 75 4.12 -4.65 -9.44
C ALA A 75 4.12 -5.66 -10.61
N ILE A 76 3.00 -6.37 -10.84
CA ILE A 76 2.86 -7.28 -11.99
C ILE A 76 3.06 -6.54 -13.31
N ILE A 77 2.42 -5.38 -13.46
CA ILE A 77 2.53 -4.55 -14.67
C ILE A 77 4.00 -4.20 -14.91
N GLU A 78 4.72 -3.85 -13.84
CA GLU A 78 6.11 -3.44 -13.96
C GLU A 78 7.06 -4.60 -14.23
N ILE A 79 6.90 -5.71 -13.52
CA ILE A 79 7.75 -6.90 -13.67
C ILE A 79 7.64 -7.49 -15.08
N ASN A 80 6.44 -7.47 -15.65
CA ASN A 80 6.16 -8.06 -16.95
C ASN A 80 6.35 -7.10 -18.15
N SER A 81 6.52 -5.79 -17.88
CA SER A 81 6.71 -4.83 -18.95
C SER A 81 8.20 -4.68 -19.29
N GLY A 82 8.68 -5.42 -20.28
CA GLY A 82 10.00 -5.17 -20.90
C GLY A 82 10.14 -3.77 -21.50
N GLU A 83 9.06 -3.01 -21.59
CA GLU A 83 9.02 -1.62 -22.10
C GLU A 83 9.85 -0.64 -21.27
N THR A 84 10.02 -0.90 -19.95
CA THR A 84 10.82 -0.04 -19.07
C THR A 84 12.30 -0.08 -19.40
N ALA A 85 12.81 -1.22 -19.83
CA ALA A 85 14.19 -1.35 -20.29
C ALA A 85 14.39 -0.57 -21.61
N ILE A 86 13.46 -0.69 -22.54
CA ILE A 86 13.50 0.05 -23.82
C ILE A 86 13.40 1.56 -23.58
N ALA A 87 12.48 2.00 -22.70
CA ALA A 87 12.33 3.40 -22.35
C ALA A 87 13.58 3.96 -21.64
N ALA A 88 14.26 3.16 -20.80
CA ALA A 88 15.50 3.54 -20.13
C ALA A 88 16.64 3.77 -21.14
N LEU A 89 16.71 2.98 -22.20
CA LEU A 89 17.68 3.17 -23.29
C LEU A 89 17.42 4.46 -24.07
N LEU A 90 16.13 4.80 -24.29
CA LEU A 90 15.75 6.03 -25.00
C LEU A 90 15.97 7.32 -24.20
N VAL A 91 15.93 7.23 -22.89
CA VAL A 91 16.08 8.40 -22.00
C VAL A 91 17.55 8.74 -21.69
N GLY A 92 18.49 7.83 -21.99
CA GLY A 92 19.93 8.03 -21.80
C GLY A 92 20.38 8.11 -20.31
N SER A 93 19.46 8.02 -19.33
CA SER A 93 19.78 8.02 -17.90
C SER A 93 18.91 7.02 -17.13
N ARG A 94 19.49 5.87 -16.85
CA ARG A 94 18.85 4.75 -16.13
C ARG A 94 18.33 5.17 -14.76
N ARG A 95 19.12 5.98 -14.02
CA ARG A 95 18.75 6.46 -12.67
C ARG A 95 17.53 7.40 -12.71
N ARG A 96 17.46 8.30 -13.68
CA ARG A 96 16.29 9.20 -13.85
C ARG A 96 15.03 8.40 -14.18
N MET A 97 15.15 7.42 -15.05
CA MET A 97 14.03 6.54 -15.40
C MET A 97 13.55 5.75 -14.17
N ALA A 98 14.44 5.11 -13.43
CA ALA A 98 14.09 4.36 -12.21
C ALA A 98 13.41 5.27 -11.17
N PHE A 99 13.92 6.47 -10.98
CA PHE A 99 13.32 7.46 -10.06
C PHE A 99 11.92 7.88 -10.53
N SER A 100 11.75 8.21 -11.81
CA SER A 100 10.44 8.60 -12.36
C SER A 100 9.42 7.48 -12.24
N LEU A 101 9.84 6.25 -12.46
CA LEU A 101 9.00 5.07 -12.38
C LEU A 101 8.57 4.79 -10.93
N MET A 102 9.50 4.78 -9.99
CA MET A 102 9.17 4.60 -8.58
C MET A 102 8.24 5.70 -8.08
N THR A 103 8.51 6.96 -8.45
CA THR A 103 7.65 8.10 -8.11
C THR A 103 6.25 7.93 -8.68
N ALA A 104 6.11 7.53 -9.94
CA ALA A 104 4.81 7.31 -10.56
C ALA A 104 4.00 6.22 -9.82
N LYS A 105 4.64 5.08 -9.47
CA LYS A 105 3.99 3.99 -8.74
C LYS A 105 3.56 4.42 -7.33
N VAL A 106 4.41 5.16 -6.61
CA VAL A 106 4.07 5.70 -5.29
C VAL A 106 2.90 6.69 -5.38
N VAL A 107 2.91 7.60 -6.37
CA VAL A 107 1.79 8.52 -6.58
C VAL A 107 0.51 7.77 -6.89
N SER A 108 0.55 6.73 -7.72
CA SER A 108 -0.62 5.89 -8.01
C SER A 108 -1.16 5.23 -6.73
N ILE A 109 -0.29 4.69 -5.87
CA ILE A 109 -0.67 4.11 -4.56
C ILE A 109 -1.30 5.17 -3.66
N VAL A 110 -0.72 6.36 -3.57
CA VAL A 110 -1.24 7.45 -2.75
C VAL A 110 -2.64 7.88 -3.22
N VAL A 111 -2.82 8.08 -4.53
CA VAL A 111 -4.11 8.48 -5.11
C VAL A 111 -5.19 7.42 -4.84
N VAL A 112 -4.88 6.16 -5.11
CA VAL A 112 -5.84 5.06 -4.86
C VAL A 112 -6.08 4.88 -3.37
N GLY A 113 -5.05 4.98 -2.54
CA GLY A 113 -5.17 4.93 -1.07
C GLY A 113 -6.07 6.04 -0.54
N LEU A 114 -5.96 7.24 -1.10
CA LEU A 114 -6.81 8.38 -0.75
C LEU A 114 -8.28 8.12 -1.15
N MET A 115 -8.51 7.59 -2.35
CA MET A 115 -9.86 7.20 -2.80
C MET A 115 -10.47 6.13 -1.89
N LEU A 116 -9.72 5.08 -1.55
CA LEU A 116 -10.19 4.02 -0.65
C LEU A 116 -10.48 4.56 0.75
N THR A 117 -9.65 5.47 1.26
CA THR A 117 -9.86 6.11 2.57
C THR A 117 -11.12 6.98 2.56
N MET A 118 -11.39 7.71 1.47
CA MET A 118 -12.63 8.48 1.31
C MET A 118 -13.86 7.57 1.25
N VAL A 119 -13.82 6.51 0.45
CA VAL A 119 -14.91 5.52 0.38
C VAL A 119 -15.16 4.92 1.76
N ASN A 120 -14.09 4.59 2.49
CA ASN A 120 -14.19 4.08 3.85
C ASN A 120 -14.85 5.11 4.80
N ALA A 121 -14.46 6.38 4.74
CA ALA A 121 -15.04 7.44 5.57
C ALA A 121 -16.53 7.67 5.27
N ILE A 122 -16.92 7.67 4.00
CA ILE A 122 -18.31 7.80 3.56
C ILE A 122 -19.11 6.57 4.02
N GLY A 123 -18.57 5.37 3.83
CA GLY A 123 -19.22 4.14 4.27
C GLY A 123 -19.45 4.11 5.78
N ASN A 124 -18.47 4.55 6.57
CA ASN A 124 -18.62 4.67 8.03
C ASN A 124 -19.71 5.69 8.41
N PHE A 125 -19.75 6.85 7.73
CA PHE A 125 -20.78 7.85 7.97
C PHE A 125 -22.20 7.31 7.68
N ILE A 126 -22.36 6.58 6.58
CA ILE A 126 -23.65 5.98 6.22
C ILE A 126 -24.03 4.86 7.20
N ALA A 127 -23.08 4.00 7.56
CA ALA A 127 -23.35 2.82 8.38
C ALA A 127 -23.60 3.17 9.87
N TYR A 128 -22.89 4.16 10.41
CA TYR A 128 -22.88 4.44 11.85
C TYR A 128 -23.40 5.83 12.23
N GLY A 129 -23.70 6.69 11.26
CA GLY A 129 -24.14 8.07 11.49
C GLY A 129 -23.07 8.99 12.10
N HIS A 130 -21.83 8.52 12.24
CA HIS A 130 -20.75 9.30 12.85
C HIS A 130 -19.65 9.56 11.83
N GLY A 131 -19.24 10.82 11.71
CA GLY A 131 -18.10 11.21 10.90
C GLY A 131 -16.79 10.74 11.55
N VAL A 132 -15.88 10.21 10.74
CA VAL A 132 -14.51 9.89 11.18
C VAL A 132 -13.75 11.18 11.41
N SER A 133 -13.07 11.34 12.57
CA SER A 133 -12.28 12.54 12.84
C SER A 133 -11.15 12.68 11.79
N GLY A 134 -10.85 13.91 11.36
CA GLY A 134 -9.81 14.16 10.36
C GLY A 134 -8.43 13.59 10.76
N ARG A 135 -8.11 13.61 12.05
CA ARG A 135 -6.87 13.02 12.59
C ARG A 135 -6.84 11.49 12.37
N LEU A 136 -7.94 10.83 12.59
CA LEU A 136 -8.07 9.38 12.39
C LEU A 136 -7.98 9.04 10.90
N MET A 137 -8.61 9.84 10.04
CA MET A 137 -8.56 9.68 8.59
C MET A 137 -7.13 9.78 8.04
N ILE A 138 -6.33 10.74 8.52
CA ILE A 138 -4.91 10.87 8.14
C ILE A 138 -4.12 9.64 8.55
N ARG A 139 -4.33 9.12 9.76
CA ARG A 139 -3.66 7.90 10.24
C ARG A 139 -3.98 6.69 9.38
N TYR A 140 -5.25 6.51 9.06
CA TYR A 140 -5.70 5.42 8.20
C TYR A 140 -5.12 5.53 6.80
N MET A 141 -5.08 6.73 6.23
CA MET A 141 -4.43 6.97 4.95
C MET A 141 -2.94 6.58 4.99
N MET A 142 -2.21 6.99 6.03
CA MET A 142 -0.81 6.61 6.21
C MET A 142 -0.62 5.10 6.28
N LEU A 143 -1.44 4.40 7.06
CA LEU A 143 -1.41 2.95 7.20
C LEU A 143 -1.65 2.26 5.86
N VAL A 144 -2.70 2.68 5.15
CA VAL A 144 -3.07 2.11 3.85
C VAL A 144 -1.95 2.30 2.83
N VAL A 145 -1.38 3.51 2.73
CA VAL A 145 -0.28 3.83 1.82
C VAL A 145 0.99 3.05 2.17
N MET A 146 1.34 2.94 3.46
CA MET A 146 2.52 2.18 3.89
C MET A 146 2.43 0.71 3.49
N ASN A 147 1.27 0.09 3.67
CA ASN A 147 1.05 -1.29 3.25
C ASN A 147 1.20 -1.45 1.73
N GLY A 148 0.63 -0.54 0.96
CA GLY A 148 0.76 -0.54 -0.51
C GLY A 148 2.22 -0.39 -0.96
N VAL A 149 2.96 0.56 -0.40
CA VAL A 149 4.38 0.78 -0.72
C VAL A 149 5.23 -0.42 -0.32
N ALA A 150 4.99 -1.02 0.85
CA ALA A 150 5.71 -2.21 1.30
C ALA A 150 5.52 -3.39 0.32
N VAL A 151 4.28 -3.69 -0.06
CA VAL A 151 3.99 -4.78 -0.99
C VAL A 151 4.56 -4.53 -2.38
N LEU A 152 4.42 -3.30 -2.90
CA LEU A 152 5.04 -2.93 -4.18
C LEU A 152 6.55 -3.16 -4.14
N SER A 153 7.23 -2.62 -3.13
CA SER A 153 8.69 -2.68 -3.01
C SER A 153 9.20 -4.11 -2.83
N LEU A 154 8.55 -4.91 -1.97
CA LEU A 154 8.90 -6.31 -1.77
C LEU A 154 8.66 -7.15 -3.03
N SER A 155 7.59 -6.90 -3.77
CA SER A 155 7.29 -7.59 -5.03
C SER A 155 8.31 -7.24 -6.11
N LEU A 156 8.71 -5.98 -6.20
CA LEU A 156 9.76 -5.53 -7.11
C LEU A 156 11.12 -6.14 -6.73
N LEU A 157 11.46 -6.16 -5.45
CA LEU A 157 12.71 -6.74 -4.96
C LEU A 157 12.79 -8.24 -5.24
N ALA A 158 11.71 -8.97 -4.96
CA ALA A 158 11.62 -10.41 -5.18
C ALA A 158 11.56 -10.80 -6.68
N GLY A 159 11.23 -9.86 -7.55
CA GLY A 159 11.01 -10.16 -8.96
C GLY A 159 9.76 -11.00 -9.26
N ASN A 160 9.00 -11.27 -8.24
CA ASN A 160 7.79 -12.10 -8.29
C ASN A 160 6.79 -11.60 -7.25
N VAL A 161 5.57 -11.34 -7.71
CA VAL A 161 4.52 -10.78 -6.84
C VAL A 161 4.08 -11.77 -5.76
N LEU A 162 3.96 -13.05 -6.08
CA LEU A 162 3.60 -14.07 -5.09
C LEU A 162 4.65 -14.17 -3.99
N LEU A 163 5.93 -14.11 -4.35
CA LEU A 163 7.02 -14.13 -3.39
C LEU A 163 7.03 -12.85 -2.55
N GLY A 164 6.80 -11.69 -3.15
CA GLY A 164 6.68 -10.41 -2.43
C GLY A 164 5.53 -10.39 -1.43
N LEU A 165 4.35 -10.88 -1.82
CA LEU A 165 3.21 -11.06 -0.93
C LEU A 165 3.50 -12.07 0.18
N SER A 166 4.15 -13.19 -0.15
CA SER A 166 4.55 -14.18 0.85
C SER A 166 5.50 -13.58 1.88
N ILE A 167 6.51 -12.84 1.47
CA ILE A 167 7.41 -12.14 2.38
C ILE A 167 6.62 -11.14 3.26
N TYR A 168 5.73 -10.36 2.66
CA TYR A 168 4.94 -9.37 3.37
C TYR A 168 4.08 -9.97 4.48
N PHE A 169 3.41 -11.11 4.23
CA PHE A 169 2.53 -11.76 5.21
C PHE A 169 3.27 -12.74 6.13
N LEU A 170 4.16 -13.58 5.59
CA LEU A 170 4.79 -14.65 6.37
C LEU A 170 5.92 -14.15 7.27
N VAL A 171 6.71 -13.17 6.82
CA VAL A 171 7.83 -12.68 7.63
C VAL A 171 7.38 -12.13 8.98
N PRO A 172 6.33 -11.29 9.10
CA PRO A 172 5.82 -10.88 10.41
C PRO A 172 5.28 -12.03 11.25
N ILE A 173 4.61 -12.99 10.63
CA ILE A 173 4.01 -14.14 11.35
C ILE A 173 5.11 -15.05 11.91
N LEU A 174 6.15 -15.33 11.13
CA LEU A 174 7.20 -16.28 11.50
C LEU A 174 8.29 -15.64 12.36
N LEU A 175 8.75 -14.44 12.00
CA LEU A 175 9.89 -13.82 12.68
C LEU A 175 9.50 -13.05 13.94
N LYS A 176 8.32 -12.45 13.99
CA LYS A 176 7.89 -11.65 15.14
C LYS A 176 7.90 -12.45 16.44
N PRO A 177 7.35 -13.68 16.54
CA PRO A 177 7.41 -14.48 17.76
C PRO A 177 8.85 -14.78 18.20
N PHE A 178 9.75 -15.06 17.24
CA PHE A 178 11.17 -15.31 17.51
C PHE A 178 11.87 -14.07 18.06
N ILE A 179 11.64 -12.91 17.44
CA ILE A 179 12.25 -11.64 17.86
C ILE A 179 11.73 -11.22 19.22
N VAL A 180 10.43 -11.37 19.49
CA VAL A 180 9.83 -11.08 20.80
C VAL A 180 10.44 -11.95 21.89
N TYR A 181 10.68 -13.23 21.58
CA TYR A 181 11.32 -14.16 22.52
C TYR A 181 12.77 -13.77 22.85
N LEU A 182 13.53 -13.33 21.84
CA LEU A 182 14.94 -12.97 22.01
C LEU A 182 15.14 -11.58 22.61
N VAL A 183 14.42 -10.57 22.12
CA VAL A 183 14.58 -9.17 22.55
C VAL A 183 13.25 -8.44 22.43
N GLN A 184 12.51 -8.36 23.49
CA GLN A 184 11.17 -7.72 23.54
C GLN A 184 11.20 -6.27 23.03
N ALA A 185 12.25 -5.51 23.33
CA ALA A 185 12.42 -4.12 22.86
C ALA A 185 12.51 -3.99 21.32
N VAL A 186 12.94 -5.02 20.62
CA VAL A 186 13.08 -5.01 19.14
C VAL A 186 11.74 -5.30 18.46
N SER A 187 10.79 -5.92 19.17
CA SER A 187 9.47 -6.23 18.60
C SER A 187 8.71 -4.97 18.15
N ASP A 188 8.90 -3.86 18.86
CA ASP A 188 8.23 -2.60 18.56
C ASP A 188 8.85 -1.87 17.36
N LEU A 189 10.08 -2.22 17.02
CA LEU A 189 10.78 -1.72 15.84
C LEU A 189 10.36 -2.45 14.55
N PHE A 190 9.62 -3.55 14.66
CA PHE A 190 9.18 -4.30 13.49
C PHE A 190 8.11 -3.53 12.70
N TYR A 191 8.18 -3.56 11.36
CA TYR A 191 7.28 -2.78 10.52
C TYR A 191 5.79 -3.06 10.79
N SER A 192 5.42 -4.32 11.05
CA SER A 192 4.05 -4.70 11.37
C SER A 192 3.55 -4.14 12.69
N SER A 193 4.45 -3.99 13.68
CA SER A 193 4.12 -3.36 14.97
C SER A 193 4.00 -1.84 14.82
N ALA A 194 4.91 -1.22 14.07
CA ALA A 194 4.86 0.20 13.77
C ALA A 194 3.58 0.58 13.00
N ILE A 195 3.18 -0.22 12.02
CA ILE A 195 1.94 -0.03 11.28
C ILE A 195 0.73 -0.18 12.20
N ARG A 196 0.71 -1.18 13.09
CA ARG A 196 -0.39 -1.40 14.03
C ARG A 196 -0.52 -0.27 15.02
N SER A 197 0.59 0.25 15.56
CA SER A 197 0.58 1.37 16.49
C SER A 197 0.06 2.67 15.86
N LEU A 198 0.19 2.84 14.53
CA LEU A 198 -0.46 3.92 13.80
C LEU A 198 -1.99 3.79 13.80
N ALA A 199 -2.50 2.55 13.71
CA ALA A 199 -3.94 2.28 13.76
C ALA A 199 -4.52 2.50 15.16
N ASP A 200 -3.86 2.00 16.20
CA ASP A 200 -4.32 2.01 17.58
C ASP A 200 -4.37 3.42 18.22
N GLY A 201 -3.90 4.42 17.50
CA GLY A 201 -4.05 5.81 17.96
C GLY A 201 -3.10 6.26 19.05
N ALA A 202 -2.35 5.36 19.65
CA ALA A 202 -1.23 5.68 20.52
C ALA A 202 -0.04 6.05 19.64
N LEU A 203 0.17 7.35 19.38
CA LEU A 203 1.34 7.84 18.67
C LEU A 203 2.36 8.41 19.66
N PRO A 204 3.18 7.60 20.31
CA PRO A 204 4.44 8.11 20.78
C PRO A 204 5.26 8.50 19.54
N LEU A 205 5.96 9.58 19.63
CA LEU A 205 6.83 10.13 18.56
C LEU A 205 7.75 9.05 17.97
N GLN A 206 8.18 8.11 18.81
CA GLN A 206 8.98 6.95 18.47
C GLN A 206 8.33 6.05 17.40
N ASN A 207 7.04 5.73 17.51
CA ASN A 207 6.37 4.83 16.56
C ASN A 207 6.17 5.51 15.19
N SER A 208 5.97 6.82 15.18
CA SER A 208 5.91 7.60 13.94
C SER A 208 7.25 7.62 13.23
N LEU A 209 8.36 7.78 13.96
CA LEU A 209 9.71 7.72 13.42
C LEU A 209 10.05 6.34 12.87
N VAL A 210 9.74 5.27 13.60
CA VAL A 210 9.94 3.89 13.14
C VAL A 210 9.17 3.62 11.85
N SER A 211 7.91 4.06 11.77
CA SER A 211 7.09 3.91 10.57
C SER A 211 7.69 4.65 9.37
N LEU A 212 8.22 5.85 9.61
CA LEU A 212 8.84 6.67 8.57
C LEU A 212 10.16 6.05 8.08
N VAL A 213 10.97 5.49 8.99
CA VAL A 213 12.18 4.74 8.64
C VAL A 213 11.86 3.54 7.78
N TRP A 214 10.85 2.75 8.14
CA TRP A 214 10.43 1.61 7.32
C TRP A 214 9.92 2.02 5.94
N LEU A 215 9.16 3.11 5.86
CA LEU A 215 8.73 3.67 4.57
C LEU A 215 9.93 4.00 3.68
N LEU A 216 10.95 4.67 4.24
CA LEU A 216 12.18 5.00 3.51
C LEU A 216 12.94 3.73 3.08
N VAL A 217 13.03 2.72 3.95
CA VAL A 217 13.67 1.44 3.63
C VAL A 217 12.95 0.76 2.46
N PHE A 218 11.62 0.69 2.47
CA PHE A 218 10.85 0.11 1.38
C PHE A 218 11.00 0.90 0.07
N LEU A 219 10.94 2.23 0.13
CA LEU A 219 11.14 3.08 -1.04
C LEU A 219 12.54 2.89 -1.65
N LEU A 220 13.57 2.82 -0.81
CA LEU A 220 14.93 2.59 -1.25
C LEU A 220 15.09 1.18 -1.85
N ALA A 221 14.55 0.16 -1.21
CA ALA A 221 14.58 -1.22 -1.71
C ALA A 221 13.88 -1.35 -3.07
N GLY A 222 12.70 -0.76 -3.22
CA GLY A 222 11.99 -0.73 -4.51
C GLY A 222 12.76 0.02 -5.59
N TYR A 223 13.32 1.17 -5.27
CA TYR A 223 14.15 1.95 -6.20
C TYR A 223 15.39 1.17 -6.66
N LEU A 224 16.15 0.58 -5.72
CA LEU A 224 17.34 -0.21 -6.03
C LEU A 224 16.99 -1.42 -6.89
N SER A 225 15.89 -2.09 -6.62
CA SER A 225 15.41 -3.22 -7.42
C SER A 225 15.16 -2.82 -8.87
N ILE A 226 14.53 -1.67 -9.10
CA ILE A 226 14.31 -1.16 -10.46
C ILE A 226 15.62 -0.82 -11.14
N VAL A 227 16.56 -0.17 -10.45
CA VAL A 227 17.88 0.17 -10.99
C VAL A 227 18.65 -1.08 -11.40
N VAL A 228 18.67 -2.11 -10.55
CA VAL A 228 19.36 -3.38 -10.85
C VAL A 228 18.74 -4.05 -12.09
N ARG A 229 17.42 -4.13 -12.17
CA ARG A 229 16.75 -4.71 -13.34
C ARG A 229 17.02 -3.97 -14.64
N ILE A 230 17.05 -2.63 -14.61
CA ILE A 230 17.42 -1.83 -15.79
C ILE A 230 18.90 -2.08 -16.17
N LEU A 231 19.75 -2.55 -15.24
CA LEU A 231 21.14 -2.89 -15.52
C LEU A 231 21.31 -4.28 -16.14
N GLU A 232 20.39 -5.20 -15.88
CA GLU A 232 20.44 -6.59 -16.40
C GLU A 232 19.97 -6.73 -17.86
N TRP A 233 19.34 -5.70 -18.42
CA TRP A 233 18.92 -5.59 -19.82
C TRP A 233 19.89 -4.71 -20.63
#